data_22d6bd21b6836cdaf0fe0a068f420a1a
#
_entry.id   22d6bd21b6836cdaf0fe0a068f420a1a
#
_cell.length_a   1.000
_cell.length_b   1.000
_cell.length_c   1.000
_cell.angle_alpha   90.00
_cell.angle_beta   90.00
_cell.angle_gamma   90.00
#
_symmetry.space_group_name_H-M   'P 1'
#
loop_
_entity.id
_entity.type
_entity.pdbx_description
1 polymer ?
#
loop_
_entity_poly.entity_id
_entity_poly.type
_entity_poly.pdbx_seq_one_letter_code
_entity_poly.pdbx_strand_id
1 'polypeptide(L)'
;DRKACEDMIQKTKFDMAGFMLENAETVQDYLDAQDIYNSLADDMECEEKLLECKYQIACLYSKTEVHAESARELFMELGEYRNSEICLAELLAEHIELTDAYKQAYEYYENGSWDSALEILSGMDPDNESIKELTVKCYESKYKAGLEYWSSKNYEEAFKVFNYIKDYK
;
A
#
# COMPACT_ATOMS: atom_id res chain seq x y z
N ASP A 1 4.27 -35.65 37.77
CA ASP A 1 3.64 -34.58 38.52
C ASP A 1 2.89 -33.68 37.51
N ARG A 2 1.59 -33.42 37.75
CA ARG A 2 0.69 -32.70 36.85
C ARG A 2 1.24 -31.31 36.52
N LYS A 3 1.73 -30.59 37.52
CA LYS A 3 2.31 -29.25 37.34
C LYS A 3 3.52 -29.28 36.40
N ALA A 4 4.42 -30.24 36.56
CA ALA A 4 5.57 -30.40 35.68
C ALA A 4 5.17 -30.68 34.23
N CYS A 5 4.06 -31.38 33.99
CA CYS A 5 3.53 -31.58 32.64
C CYS A 5 2.93 -30.30 32.08
N GLU A 6 2.21 -29.53 32.90
CA GLU A 6 1.67 -28.22 32.50
C GLU A 6 2.80 -27.22 32.13
N ASP A 7 3.85 -27.14 32.94
CA ASP A 7 5.03 -26.29 32.68
C ASP A 7 5.75 -26.71 31.35
N MET A 8 5.88 -28.01 31.11
CA MET A 8 6.47 -28.53 29.87
C MET A 8 5.61 -28.22 28.64
N ILE A 9 4.28 -28.28 28.78
CA ILE A 9 3.36 -27.91 27.69
C ILE A 9 3.54 -26.44 27.33
N GLN A 10 3.59 -25.54 28.31
CA GLN A 10 3.80 -24.10 28.06
C GLN A 10 5.13 -23.85 27.37
N LYS A 11 6.20 -24.45 27.89
CA LYS A 11 7.53 -24.34 27.26
C LYS A 11 7.54 -24.88 25.86
N THR A 12 6.93 -26.03 25.60
CA THR A 12 6.87 -26.60 24.24
C THR A 12 6.11 -25.69 23.27
N LYS A 13 5.03 -25.04 23.70
CA LYS A 13 4.29 -24.08 22.90
C LYS A 13 5.15 -22.86 22.59
N PHE A 14 5.89 -22.33 23.58
CA PHE A 14 6.79 -21.19 23.39
C PHE A 14 7.87 -21.52 22.36
N ASP A 15 8.55 -22.68 22.52
CA ASP A 15 9.59 -23.13 21.59
C ASP A 15 9.02 -23.35 20.17
N MET A 16 7.79 -23.88 20.06
CA MET A 16 7.09 -24.05 18.78
C MET A 16 6.79 -22.72 18.11
N ALA A 17 6.26 -21.75 18.85
CA ALA A 17 6.00 -20.41 18.31
C ALA A 17 7.29 -19.70 17.89
N GLY A 18 8.39 -19.89 18.64
CA GLY A 18 9.72 -19.40 18.28
C GLY A 18 10.21 -19.96 16.94
N PHE A 19 10.07 -21.27 16.77
CA PHE A 19 10.42 -21.91 15.49
C PHE A 19 9.56 -21.42 14.33
N MET A 20 8.25 -21.24 14.55
CA MET A 20 7.36 -20.68 13.53
C MET A 20 7.76 -19.25 13.16
N LEU A 21 8.05 -18.40 14.14
CA LEU A 21 8.48 -17.02 13.93
C LEU A 21 9.81 -16.94 13.14
N GLU A 22 10.79 -17.80 13.44
CA GLU A 22 12.08 -17.84 12.75
C GLU A 22 11.98 -18.30 11.29
N ASN A 23 10.96 -19.09 10.94
CA ASN A 23 10.73 -19.63 9.61
C ASN A 23 9.54 -18.98 8.89
N ALA A 24 8.96 -17.90 9.45
CA ALA A 24 7.82 -17.21 8.88
C ALA A 24 8.22 -16.41 7.64
N GLU A 25 7.46 -16.55 6.56
CA GLU A 25 7.63 -15.83 5.30
C GLU A 25 6.39 -15.01 4.91
N THR A 26 5.23 -15.39 5.43
CA THR A 26 3.95 -14.76 5.12
C THR A 26 3.32 -14.11 6.35
N VAL A 27 2.36 -13.20 6.12
CA VAL A 27 1.56 -12.60 7.20
C VAL A 27 0.86 -13.67 8.03
N GLN A 28 0.36 -14.73 7.39
CA GLN A 28 -0.34 -15.81 8.11
C GLN A 28 0.58 -16.57 9.06
N ASP A 29 1.84 -16.82 8.65
CA ASP A 29 2.82 -17.50 9.52
C ASP A 29 3.08 -16.69 10.80
N TYR A 30 3.19 -15.34 10.67
CA TYR A 30 3.36 -14.45 11.82
C TYR A 30 2.11 -14.39 12.70
N LEU A 31 0.91 -14.42 12.12
CA LEU A 31 -0.35 -14.46 12.86
C LEU A 31 -0.49 -15.79 13.64
N ASP A 32 -0.14 -16.92 13.04
CA ASP A 32 -0.20 -18.23 13.68
C ASP A 32 0.78 -18.29 14.87
N ALA A 33 2.00 -17.75 14.74
CA ALA A 33 2.95 -17.64 15.84
C ALA A 33 2.43 -16.69 16.95
N GLN A 34 1.84 -15.54 16.57
CA GLN A 34 1.24 -14.57 17.47
C GLN A 34 0.11 -15.19 18.31
N ASP A 35 -0.76 -16.02 17.71
CA ASP A 35 -1.85 -16.68 18.41
C ASP A 35 -1.34 -17.62 19.50
N ILE A 36 -0.23 -18.33 19.24
CA ILE A 36 0.38 -19.19 20.25
C ILE A 36 0.95 -18.35 21.40
N TYR A 37 1.71 -17.27 21.12
CA TYR A 37 2.23 -16.38 22.15
C TYR A 37 1.12 -15.75 22.99
N ASN A 38 0.02 -15.29 22.35
CA ASN A 38 -1.16 -14.78 23.05
C ASN A 38 -1.79 -15.82 23.99
N SER A 39 -1.72 -17.13 23.64
CA SER A 39 -2.23 -18.21 24.48
C SER A 39 -1.35 -18.51 25.70
N LEU A 40 -0.12 -18.00 25.72
CA LEU A 40 0.87 -18.20 26.78
C LEU A 40 0.88 -17.09 27.83
N ALA A 41 -0.01 -16.10 27.72
CA ALA A 41 -0.12 -14.84 28.41
C ALA A 41 0.60 -14.69 29.78
N ASP A 42 1.09 -13.48 30.04
CA ASP A 42 1.74 -12.96 31.25
C ASP A 42 3.27 -13.20 31.40
N ASP A 43 3.97 -13.62 30.36
CA ASP A 43 5.43 -13.70 30.36
C ASP A 43 6.03 -12.56 29.55
N MET A 44 7.02 -11.83 30.12
CA MET A 44 7.72 -10.72 29.44
C MET A 44 8.41 -11.17 28.15
N GLU A 45 8.84 -12.43 28.04
CA GLU A 45 9.42 -12.97 26.82
C GLU A 45 8.37 -13.10 25.70
N CYS A 46 7.10 -13.40 26.06
CA CYS A 46 6.00 -13.42 25.08
C CYS A 46 5.65 -12.04 24.57
N GLU A 47 5.68 -11.00 25.42
CA GLU A 47 5.42 -9.61 25.01
C GLU A 47 6.40 -9.14 23.92
N GLU A 48 7.71 -9.41 24.11
CA GLU A 48 8.73 -9.06 23.11
C GLU A 48 8.51 -9.82 21.79
N LYS A 49 8.15 -11.09 21.84
CA LYS A 49 7.85 -11.90 20.66
C LYS A 49 6.58 -11.44 19.94
N LEU A 50 5.57 -10.98 20.67
CA LEU A 50 4.35 -10.40 20.11
C LEU A 50 4.63 -9.09 19.38
N LEU A 51 5.48 -8.22 19.94
CA LEU A 51 5.94 -7.01 19.25
C LEU A 51 6.71 -7.34 17.97
N GLU A 52 7.55 -8.39 18.02
CA GLU A 52 8.26 -8.87 16.83
C GLU A 52 7.31 -9.35 15.72
N CYS A 53 6.31 -10.16 16.05
CA CYS A 53 5.29 -10.60 15.09
C CYS A 53 4.58 -9.39 14.45
N LYS A 54 4.12 -8.44 15.27
CA LYS A 54 3.48 -7.21 14.77
C LYS A 54 4.39 -6.42 13.84
N TYR A 55 5.66 -6.26 14.20
CA TYR A 55 6.64 -5.54 13.40
C TYR A 55 6.84 -6.20 12.03
N GLN A 56 6.99 -7.51 11.97
CA GLN A 56 7.17 -8.24 10.72
C GLN A 56 5.91 -8.17 9.84
N ILE A 57 4.72 -8.27 10.44
CA ILE A 57 3.44 -8.08 9.72
C ILE A 57 3.38 -6.66 9.12
N ALA A 58 3.72 -5.64 9.90
CA ALA A 58 3.75 -4.25 9.43
C ALA A 58 4.73 -4.07 8.25
N CYS A 59 5.93 -4.68 8.34
CA CYS A 59 6.92 -4.67 7.26
C CYS A 59 6.45 -5.40 5.99
N LEU A 60 5.64 -6.45 6.11
CA LEU A 60 5.06 -7.12 4.95
C LEU A 60 3.93 -6.29 4.34
N TYR A 61 3.08 -5.71 5.17
CA TYR A 61 1.99 -4.83 4.71
C TYR A 61 2.50 -3.54 4.04
N SER A 62 3.62 -2.98 4.51
CA SER A 62 4.22 -1.78 3.90
C SER A 62 4.68 -1.96 2.46
N LYS A 63 4.86 -3.20 2.01
CA LYS A 63 5.28 -3.51 0.62
C LYS A 63 4.13 -3.44 -0.39
N THR A 64 2.90 -3.28 0.08
CA THR A 64 1.71 -3.27 -0.79
C THR A 64 0.82 -2.08 -0.48
N GLU A 65 0.39 -1.38 -1.50
CA GLU A 65 -0.47 -0.19 -1.36
C GLU A 65 -1.83 -0.53 -0.70
N VAL A 66 -2.37 -1.72 -1.00
CA VAL A 66 -3.64 -2.22 -0.43
C VAL A 66 -3.60 -2.29 1.11
N HIS A 67 -2.44 -2.56 1.69
CA HIS A 67 -2.26 -2.72 3.13
C HIS A 67 -1.49 -1.56 3.79
N ALA A 68 -1.19 -0.49 3.06
CA ALA A 68 -0.41 0.64 3.58
C ALA A 68 -1.04 1.28 4.82
N GLU A 69 -2.38 1.38 4.88
CA GLU A 69 -3.08 1.91 6.06
C GLU A 69 -2.91 0.99 7.27
N SER A 70 -3.09 -0.33 7.09
CA SER A 70 -2.87 -1.31 8.16
C SER A 70 -1.41 -1.34 8.63
N ALA A 71 -0.45 -1.14 7.72
CA ALA A 71 0.96 -1.02 8.08
C ALA A 71 1.20 0.23 8.96
N ARG A 72 0.60 1.36 8.62
CA ARG A 72 0.70 2.60 9.41
C ARG A 72 0.13 2.43 10.81
N GLU A 73 -1.06 1.84 10.93
CA GLU A 73 -1.67 1.57 12.23
C GLU A 73 -0.77 0.69 13.11
N LEU A 74 -0.21 -0.39 12.54
CA LEU A 74 0.69 -1.27 13.27
C LEU A 74 1.99 -0.58 13.68
N PHE A 75 2.62 0.22 12.81
CA PHE A 75 3.82 0.97 13.18
C PHE A 75 3.54 2.05 14.24
N MET A 76 2.36 2.67 14.21
CA MET A 76 1.93 3.60 15.27
C MET A 76 1.76 2.89 16.63
N GLU A 77 1.16 1.68 16.65
CA GLU A 77 1.03 0.87 17.87
C GLU A 77 2.39 0.42 18.42
N LEU A 78 3.35 0.13 17.53
CA LEU A 78 4.69 -0.33 17.90
C LEU A 78 5.56 0.80 18.50
N GLY A 79 5.29 2.07 18.16
CA GLY A 79 6.01 3.22 18.65
C GLY A 79 7.53 3.10 18.42
N GLU A 80 8.30 3.18 19.50
CA GLU A 80 9.77 3.13 19.46
C GLU A 80 10.35 1.72 19.20
N TYR A 81 9.49 0.68 19.03
CA TYR A 81 9.98 -0.66 18.81
C TYR A 81 10.74 -0.77 17.47
N ARG A 82 12.03 -1.14 17.53
CA ARG A 82 12.93 -1.21 16.38
C ARG A 82 12.94 0.10 15.56
N ASN A 83 12.67 -0.01 14.24
CA ASN A 83 12.64 1.11 13.30
C ASN A 83 11.22 1.54 12.97
N SER A 84 10.22 1.23 13.80
CA SER A 84 8.80 1.49 13.50
C SER A 84 8.52 2.97 13.22
N GLU A 85 9.12 3.89 13.97
CA GLU A 85 8.96 5.33 13.73
C GLU A 85 9.54 5.77 12.38
N ILE A 86 10.67 5.19 11.97
CA ILE A 86 11.29 5.49 10.67
C ILE A 86 10.41 4.94 9.54
N CYS A 87 9.97 3.68 9.64
CA CYS A 87 9.08 3.06 8.66
C CYS A 87 7.75 3.82 8.53
N LEU A 88 7.19 4.29 9.66
CA LEU A 88 5.99 5.11 9.66
C LEU A 88 6.23 6.45 8.96
N ALA A 89 7.36 7.12 9.22
CA ALA A 89 7.69 8.38 8.58
C ALA A 89 7.88 8.22 7.06
N GLU A 90 8.52 7.13 6.62
CA GLU A 90 8.69 6.80 5.20
C GLU A 90 7.33 6.56 4.52
N LEU A 91 6.45 5.74 5.10
CA LEU A 91 5.11 5.50 4.58
C LEU A 91 4.25 6.78 4.50
N LEU A 92 4.38 7.66 5.49
CA LEU A 92 3.69 8.95 5.47
C LEU A 92 4.24 9.88 4.40
N ALA A 93 5.55 9.90 4.18
CA ALA A 93 6.20 10.70 3.15
C ALA A 93 5.79 10.23 1.74
N GLU A 94 5.85 8.93 1.48
CA GLU A 94 5.40 8.34 0.20
C GLU A 94 3.92 8.65 -0.07
N HIS A 95 3.07 8.53 0.93
CA HIS A 95 1.64 8.83 0.79
C HIS A 95 1.37 10.33 0.53
N ILE A 96 2.13 11.24 1.17
CA ILE A 96 2.00 12.68 0.95
C ILE A 96 2.41 13.03 -0.48
N GLU A 97 3.55 12.53 -0.95
CA GLU A 97 4.04 12.77 -2.31
C GLU A 97 3.06 12.25 -3.37
N LEU A 98 2.57 11.03 -3.23
CA LEU A 98 1.56 10.45 -4.12
C LEU A 98 0.27 11.27 -4.09
N THR A 99 -0.18 11.69 -2.91
CA THR A 99 -1.41 12.46 -2.74
C THR A 99 -1.28 13.85 -3.38
N ASP A 100 -0.17 14.54 -3.23
CA ASP A 100 0.03 15.88 -3.78
C ASP A 100 0.20 15.83 -5.30
N ALA A 101 0.95 14.87 -5.84
CA ALA A 101 1.08 14.66 -7.28
C ALA A 101 -0.29 14.30 -7.91
N TYR A 102 -1.06 13.43 -7.28
CA TYR A 102 -2.41 13.07 -7.74
C TYR A 102 -3.36 14.27 -7.70
N LYS A 103 -3.34 15.07 -6.63
CA LYS A 103 -4.13 16.32 -6.56
C LYS A 103 -3.78 17.28 -7.68
N GLN A 104 -2.49 17.46 -7.93
CA GLN A 104 -2.03 18.32 -9.03
C GLN A 104 -2.48 17.80 -10.39
N ALA A 105 -2.41 16.50 -10.64
CA ALA A 105 -2.94 15.87 -11.84
C ALA A 105 -4.44 16.07 -11.98
N TYR A 106 -5.18 15.93 -10.88
CA TYR A 106 -6.62 16.14 -10.84
C TYR A 106 -6.99 17.61 -11.12
N GLU A 107 -6.25 18.58 -10.55
CA GLU A 107 -6.44 20.01 -10.85
C GLU A 107 -6.21 20.32 -12.34
N TYR A 108 -5.18 19.74 -12.94
CA TYR A 108 -4.96 19.87 -14.40
C TYR A 108 -6.10 19.27 -15.21
N TYR A 109 -6.63 18.11 -14.78
CA TYR A 109 -7.79 17.49 -15.43
C TYR A 109 -9.02 18.41 -15.40
N GLU A 110 -9.37 18.95 -14.23
CA GLU A 110 -10.52 19.86 -14.04
C GLU A 110 -10.37 21.15 -14.87
N ASN A 111 -9.14 21.64 -15.03
CA ASN A 111 -8.85 22.83 -15.82
C ASN A 111 -8.73 22.56 -17.34
N GLY A 112 -8.99 21.33 -17.80
CA GLY A 112 -8.90 20.95 -19.20
C GLY A 112 -7.47 20.80 -19.74
N SER A 113 -6.47 20.84 -18.86
CA SER A 113 -5.05 20.66 -19.20
C SER A 113 -4.66 19.18 -19.16
N TRP A 114 -5.38 18.37 -19.93
CA TRP A 114 -5.28 16.90 -19.86
C TRP A 114 -3.89 16.36 -20.21
N ASP A 115 -3.10 17.04 -21.04
CA ASP A 115 -1.72 16.63 -21.35
C ASP A 115 -0.82 16.73 -20.11
N SER A 116 -0.94 17.82 -19.34
CA SER A 116 -0.19 18.00 -18.09
C SER A 116 -0.63 17.00 -17.02
N ALA A 117 -1.93 16.70 -16.96
CA ALA A 117 -2.43 15.65 -16.06
C ALA A 117 -1.83 14.27 -16.42
N LEU A 118 -1.86 13.90 -17.70
CA LEU A 118 -1.31 12.63 -18.19
C LEU A 118 0.21 12.54 -17.99
N GLU A 119 0.94 13.64 -18.12
CA GLU A 119 2.38 13.69 -17.84
C GLU A 119 2.68 13.32 -16.39
N ILE A 120 1.96 13.90 -15.41
CA ILE A 120 2.12 13.55 -14.00
C ILE A 120 1.70 12.10 -13.75
N LEU A 121 0.53 11.67 -14.25
CA LEU A 121 0.01 10.31 -14.04
C LEU A 121 0.94 9.24 -14.63
N SER A 122 1.66 9.54 -15.71
CA SER A 122 2.62 8.60 -16.32
C SER A 122 3.84 8.30 -15.45
N GLY A 123 4.16 9.17 -14.48
CA GLY A 123 5.22 8.96 -13.50
C GLY A 123 4.76 8.25 -12.23
N MET A 124 3.45 7.94 -12.11
CA MET A 124 2.86 7.30 -10.94
C MET A 124 2.67 5.81 -11.16
N ASP A 125 2.30 5.07 -10.10
CA ASP A 125 2.07 3.63 -10.18
C ASP A 125 0.90 3.29 -11.11
N PRO A 126 1.15 2.63 -12.26
CA PRO A 126 0.11 2.30 -13.23
C PRO A 126 -0.89 1.26 -12.73
N ASP A 127 -0.60 0.57 -11.62
CA ASP A 127 -1.50 -0.44 -11.05
C ASP A 127 -2.49 0.15 -10.03
N ASN A 128 -2.26 1.38 -9.58
CA ASN A 128 -3.18 2.10 -8.71
C ASN A 128 -4.51 2.43 -9.42
N GLU A 129 -5.62 2.01 -8.83
CA GLU A 129 -6.95 2.13 -9.45
C GLU A 129 -7.39 3.60 -9.66
N SER A 130 -7.09 4.49 -8.71
CA SER A 130 -7.42 5.92 -8.83
C SER A 130 -6.63 6.58 -9.97
N ILE A 131 -5.37 6.19 -10.15
CA ILE A 131 -4.52 6.67 -11.24
C ILE A 131 -5.03 6.18 -12.58
N LYS A 132 -5.39 4.89 -12.69
CA LYS A 132 -6.04 4.31 -13.88
C LYS A 132 -7.31 5.07 -14.23
N GLU A 133 -8.19 5.26 -13.26
CA GLU A 133 -9.48 5.94 -13.48
C GLU A 133 -9.29 7.38 -13.98
N LEU A 134 -8.39 8.15 -13.37
CA LEU A 134 -8.13 9.52 -13.80
C LEU A 134 -7.46 9.56 -15.19
N THR A 135 -6.57 8.63 -15.47
CA THR A 135 -5.94 8.47 -16.79
C THR A 135 -6.98 8.21 -17.87
N VAL A 136 -7.92 7.29 -17.63
CA VAL A 136 -9.04 7.00 -18.55
C VAL A 136 -9.87 8.27 -18.78
N LYS A 137 -10.25 8.98 -17.71
CA LYS A 137 -11.02 10.23 -17.80
C LYS A 137 -10.32 11.29 -18.63
N CYS A 138 -8.99 11.43 -18.52
CA CYS A 138 -8.21 12.35 -19.34
C CYS A 138 -8.31 11.99 -20.84
N TYR A 139 -8.11 10.72 -21.18
CA TYR A 139 -8.21 10.27 -22.59
C TYR A 139 -9.61 10.40 -23.15
N GLU A 140 -10.65 10.08 -22.39
CA GLU A 140 -12.05 10.28 -22.81
C GLU A 140 -12.38 11.75 -23.08
N SER A 141 -11.90 12.65 -22.20
CA SER A 141 -12.10 14.10 -22.37
C SER A 141 -11.39 14.61 -23.60
N LYS A 142 -10.14 14.16 -23.84
CA LYS A 142 -9.42 14.47 -25.10
C LYS A 142 -10.16 13.93 -26.33
N TYR A 143 -10.70 12.72 -26.28
CA TYR A 143 -11.48 12.16 -27.37
C TYR A 143 -12.72 13.02 -27.67
N LYS A 144 -13.46 13.45 -26.65
CA LYS A 144 -14.61 14.34 -26.78
C LYS A 144 -14.22 15.68 -27.43
N ALA A 145 -13.10 16.29 -27.00
CA ALA A 145 -12.58 17.52 -27.60
C ALA A 145 -12.20 17.29 -29.07
N GLY A 146 -11.60 16.16 -29.41
CA GLY A 146 -11.33 15.79 -30.80
C GLY A 146 -12.59 15.72 -31.68
N LEU A 147 -13.69 15.17 -31.13
CA LEU A 147 -14.99 15.15 -31.83
C LEU A 147 -15.59 16.55 -32.01
N GLU A 148 -15.43 17.44 -31.03
CA GLU A 148 -15.86 18.83 -31.13
C GLU A 148 -15.10 19.58 -32.23
N TYR A 149 -13.75 19.41 -32.30
CA TYR A 149 -12.95 19.95 -33.39
C TYR A 149 -13.38 19.41 -34.75
N TRP A 150 -13.63 18.11 -34.84
CA TRP A 150 -14.11 17.49 -36.08
C TRP A 150 -15.48 18.03 -36.52
N SER A 151 -16.43 18.16 -35.57
CA SER A 151 -17.78 18.66 -35.85
C SER A 151 -17.79 20.14 -36.27
N SER A 152 -16.87 20.92 -35.74
CA SER A 152 -16.65 22.33 -36.13
C SER A 152 -15.79 22.50 -37.39
N LYS A 153 -15.46 21.41 -38.07
CA LYS A 153 -14.61 21.34 -39.28
C LYS A 153 -13.16 21.82 -39.07
N ASN A 154 -12.69 21.87 -37.82
CA ASN A 154 -11.30 22.10 -37.48
C ASN A 154 -10.52 20.77 -37.56
N TYR A 155 -10.36 20.25 -38.76
CA TYR A 155 -9.80 18.93 -39.02
C TYR A 155 -8.33 18.78 -38.61
N GLU A 156 -7.57 19.88 -38.64
CA GLU A 156 -6.16 19.87 -38.23
C GLU A 156 -6.01 19.56 -36.73
N GLU A 157 -6.77 20.24 -35.88
CA GLU A 157 -6.73 20.02 -34.42
C GLU A 157 -7.35 18.65 -34.08
N ALA A 158 -8.45 18.29 -34.73
CA ALA A 158 -9.02 16.96 -34.55
C ALA A 158 -8.00 15.86 -34.86
N PHE A 159 -7.25 15.99 -35.97
CA PHE A 159 -6.21 15.03 -36.34
C PHE A 159 -5.09 14.94 -35.29
N LYS A 160 -4.61 16.08 -34.75
CA LYS A 160 -3.59 16.11 -33.69
C LYS A 160 -4.06 15.33 -32.44
N VAL A 161 -5.28 15.61 -32.00
CA VAL A 161 -5.89 14.93 -30.84
C VAL A 161 -6.01 13.44 -31.07
N PHE A 162 -6.64 13.01 -32.18
CA PHE A 162 -6.82 11.60 -32.45
C PHE A 162 -5.52 10.84 -32.67
N ASN A 163 -4.53 11.48 -33.29
CA ASN A 163 -3.21 10.88 -33.48
C ASN A 163 -2.45 10.72 -32.13
N TYR A 164 -2.68 11.61 -31.16
CA TYR A 164 -2.11 11.50 -29.84
C TYR A 164 -2.70 10.30 -29.06
N ILE A 165 -4.03 10.12 -29.13
CA ILE A 165 -4.73 9.12 -28.32
C ILE A 165 -4.89 7.76 -29.02
N LYS A 166 -4.48 7.60 -30.28
CA LYS A 166 -4.70 6.39 -31.08
C LYS A 166 -4.14 5.10 -30.48
N ASP A 167 -3.05 5.22 -29.70
CA ASP A 167 -2.35 4.08 -29.11
C ASP A 167 -2.87 3.77 -27.69
N TYR A 168 -3.84 4.56 -27.21
CA TYR A 168 -4.50 4.31 -25.93
C TYR A 168 -5.64 3.30 -26.14
N LYS A 169 -5.57 2.17 -25.41
CA LYS A 169 -6.57 1.09 -25.47
C LYS A 169 -7.28 0.96 -24.14
#